data_1d50105e6e35ed7e8fd4a82a9eb7c874
#
_entry.id   1d50105e6e35ed7e8fd4a82a9eb7c874
#
_cell.length_a   1.000
_cell.length_b   1.000
_cell.length_c   1.000
_cell.angle_alpha   90.00
_cell.angle_beta   90.00
_cell.angle_gamma   90.00
#
_symmetry.space_group_name_H-M   'P 1'
#
loop_
_entity.id
_entity.type
_entity.pdbx_description
1 polymer ?
#
loop_
_entity_poly.entity_id
_entity_poly.type
_entity_poly.pdbx_seq_one_letter_code
_entity_poly.pdbx_strand_id
1 'polypeptide(L)'
;QNISPEQAAYYNAVVAYVQDCRPLLNQGQYDLPEPPKLADFDQTLQDYKAQVQAEIAQEAADAGMTVEEYAAAGFEAPQQDSFSIYQLRNEDSTRDYRFEPYDRLQAAGLSVDKANYTEVYAAPLAAGTTLEDLYRTFNVDHPADFKGHSLSVSDVVVLHQNGQDTAHYCDSVGFQQVPEFLRENPLRTAELSTEQNENMIDGVLNNAP
;
A
#
# COMPACT_ATOMS: atom_id res chain seq x y z
N GLN A 1 8.12 -1.18 -5.59
CA GLN A 1 8.59 -1.27 -7.01
C GLN A 1 7.46 -1.95 -7.78
N ASN A 2 6.84 -1.23 -8.70
CA ASN A 2 5.82 -1.81 -9.57
C ASN A 2 6.48 -2.89 -10.44
N ILE A 3 6.04 -4.12 -10.29
CA ILE A 3 6.44 -5.24 -11.12
C ILE A 3 5.69 -5.09 -12.46
N SER A 4 6.41 -5.15 -13.59
CA SER A 4 5.78 -5.09 -14.90
C SER A 4 4.94 -6.36 -15.18
N PRO A 5 3.94 -6.29 -16.09
CA PRO A 5 3.09 -7.45 -16.39
C PRO A 5 3.87 -8.68 -16.85
N GLU A 6 4.92 -8.52 -17.67
CA GLU A 6 5.77 -9.63 -18.09
C GLU A 6 6.56 -10.22 -16.92
N GLN A 7 7.02 -9.38 -15.97
CA GLN A 7 7.67 -9.87 -14.76
C GLN A 7 6.69 -10.64 -13.88
N ALA A 8 5.46 -10.16 -13.73
CA ALA A 8 4.42 -10.88 -12.97
C ALA A 8 4.10 -12.22 -13.63
N ALA A 9 3.94 -12.27 -14.95
CA ALA A 9 3.71 -13.50 -15.69
C ALA A 9 4.89 -14.47 -15.55
N TYR A 10 6.11 -13.95 -15.64
CA TYR A 10 7.33 -14.73 -15.44
C TYR A 10 7.40 -15.33 -14.02
N TYR A 11 7.17 -14.53 -12.97
CA TYR A 11 7.18 -15.03 -11.59
C TYR A 11 6.12 -16.12 -11.36
N ASN A 12 4.92 -15.95 -11.91
CA ASN A 12 3.87 -16.95 -11.82
C ASN A 12 4.28 -18.25 -12.51
N ALA A 13 4.93 -18.18 -13.68
CA ALA A 13 5.45 -19.34 -14.39
C ALA A 13 6.59 -20.04 -13.63
N VAL A 14 7.48 -19.27 -12.98
CA VAL A 14 8.54 -19.83 -12.12
C VAL A 14 7.95 -20.54 -10.91
N VAL A 15 6.95 -19.98 -10.27
CA VAL A 15 6.27 -20.62 -9.14
C VAL A 15 5.62 -21.94 -9.56
N ALA A 16 4.89 -21.94 -10.69
CA ALA A 16 4.30 -23.16 -11.23
C ALA A 16 5.37 -24.23 -11.55
N TYR A 17 6.44 -23.81 -12.23
CA TYR A 17 7.56 -24.70 -12.53
C TYR A 17 8.17 -25.36 -11.27
N VAL A 18 8.39 -24.58 -10.21
CA VAL A 18 8.92 -25.10 -8.94
C VAL A 18 7.94 -26.10 -8.29
N GLN A 19 6.64 -25.80 -8.35
CA GLN A 19 5.60 -26.68 -7.81
C GLN A 19 5.54 -28.02 -8.58
N ASP A 20 5.67 -27.99 -9.90
CA ASP A 20 5.64 -29.17 -10.75
C ASP A 20 6.92 -30.01 -10.64
N CYS A 21 8.08 -29.36 -10.51
CA CYS A 21 9.37 -30.07 -10.41
C CYS A 21 9.63 -30.65 -9.02
N ARG A 22 9.07 -30.10 -7.95
CA ARG A 22 9.28 -30.60 -6.58
C ARG A 22 8.91 -32.10 -6.39
N PRO A 23 7.75 -32.61 -6.87
CA PRO A 23 7.40 -33.99 -6.77
C PRO A 23 8.39 -34.90 -7.55
N LEU A 24 8.87 -34.45 -8.71
CA LEU A 24 9.83 -35.19 -9.54
C LEU A 24 11.17 -35.39 -8.82
N LEU A 25 11.68 -34.30 -8.22
CA LEU A 25 12.89 -34.34 -7.40
C LEU A 25 12.76 -35.29 -6.21
N ASN A 26 11.63 -35.30 -5.54
CA ASN A 26 11.35 -36.19 -4.40
C ASN A 26 11.30 -37.64 -4.80
N GLN A 27 11.08 -37.96 -6.09
CA GLN A 27 11.10 -39.30 -6.67
C GLN A 27 12.48 -39.67 -7.26
N GLY A 28 13.48 -38.77 -7.10
CA GLY A 28 14.83 -38.99 -7.64
C GLY A 28 14.96 -38.74 -9.14
N GLN A 29 14.03 -38.04 -9.74
CA GLN A 29 14.04 -37.64 -11.13
C GLN A 29 14.76 -36.31 -11.28
N TYR A 30 15.92 -36.26 -11.90
CA TYR A 30 16.76 -35.06 -12.03
C TYR A 30 16.77 -34.46 -13.44
N ASP A 31 16.19 -35.15 -14.41
CA ASP A 31 15.99 -34.62 -15.77
C ASP A 31 14.71 -33.82 -15.79
N LEU A 32 14.85 -32.52 -15.44
CA LEU A 32 13.74 -31.59 -15.31
C LEU A 32 13.53 -30.81 -16.60
N PRO A 33 12.28 -30.33 -16.88
CA PRO A 33 12.02 -29.45 -18.02
C PRO A 33 12.87 -28.17 -17.91
N GLU A 34 13.08 -27.46 -19.01
CA GLU A 34 13.73 -26.14 -18.97
C GLU A 34 12.89 -25.14 -18.14
N PRO A 35 13.54 -24.35 -17.27
CA PRO A 35 12.84 -23.32 -16.52
C PRO A 35 12.37 -22.17 -17.46
N PRO A 36 11.26 -21.49 -17.15
CA PRO A 36 10.79 -20.35 -17.92
C PRO A 36 11.84 -19.23 -17.93
N LYS A 37 11.92 -18.49 -19.03
CA LYS A 37 12.82 -17.33 -19.20
C LYS A 37 11.99 -16.06 -19.33
N LEU A 38 12.48 -14.93 -18.83
CA LEU A 38 11.75 -13.65 -18.91
C LEU A 38 11.42 -13.26 -20.36
N ALA A 39 12.31 -13.52 -21.30
CA ALA A 39 12.10 -13.26 -22.74
C ALA A 39 10.90 -14.02 -23.35
N ASP A 40 10.45 -15.11 -22.73
CA ASP A 40 9.29 -15.87 -23.20
C ASP A 40 7.96 -15.08 -23.01
N PHE A 41 8.00 -13.96 -22.26
CA PHE A 41 6.84 -13.14 -21.90
C PHE A 41 6.79 -11.77 -22.64
N ASP A 42 7.66 -11.56 -23.62
CA ASP A 42 7.67 -10.31 -24.42
C ASP A 42 6.31 -10.02 -25.07
N GLN A 43 5.59 -11.07 -25.51
CA GLN A 43 4.24 -10.90 -26.08
C GLN A 43 3.25 -10.36 -25.05
N THR A 44 3.31 -10.82 -23.81
CA THR A 44 2.48 -10.30 -22.70
C THR A 44 2.69 -8.81 -22.50
N LEU A 45 3.92 -8.32 -22.58
CA LEU A 45 4.23 -6.91 -22.50
C LEU A 45 3.66 -6.13 -23.69
N GLN A 46 3.78 -6.68 -24.93
CA GLN A 46 3.24 -6.04 -26.13
C GLN A 46 1.72 -5.95 -26.09
N ASP A 47 1.04 -7.03 -25.68
CA ASP A 47 -0.41 -7.07 -25.55
C ASP A 47 -0.89 -6.06 -24.49
N TYR A 48 -0.21 -5.96 -23.35
CA TYR A 48 -0.50 -4.97 -22.32
C TYR A 48 -0.32 -3.54 -22.81
N LYS A 49 0.78 -3.25 -23.51
CA LYS A 49 1.00 -1.91 -24.08
C LYS A 49 -0.08 -1.53 -25.09
N ALA A 50 -0.50 -2.48 -25.92
CA ALA A 50 -1.58 -2.26 -26.89
C ALA A 50 -2.91 -1.98 -26.20
N GLN A 51 -3.22 -2.70 -25.12
CA GLN A 51 -4.41 -2.48 -24.33
C GLN A 51 -4.41 -1.10 -23.69
N VAL A 52 -3.34 -0.70 -23.01
CA VAL A 52 -3.21 0.63 -22.38
C VAL A 52 -3.34 1.75 -23.40
N GLN A 53 -2.73 1.59 -24.58
CA GLN A 53 -2.86 2.58 -25.66
C GLN A 53 -4.30 2.69 -26.16
N ALA A 54 -5.02 1.59 -26.26
CA ALA A 54 -6.43 1.58 -26.66
C ALA A 54 -7.33 2.25 -25.60
N GLU A 55 -7.08 2.00 -24.32
CA GLU A 55 -7.80 2.64 -23.21
C GLU A 55 -7.58 4.16 -23.22
N ILE A 56 -6.33 4.63 -23.33
CA ILE A 56 -6.00 6.06 -23.44
C ILE A 56 -6.69 6.71 -24.64
N ALA A 57 -6.69 6.02 -25.80
CA ALA A 57 -7.35 6.53 -27.00
C ALA A 57 -8.86 6.66 -26.83
N GLN A 58 -9.49 5.71 -26.12
CA GLN A 58 -10.92 5.76 -25.84
C GLN A 58 -11.26 6.90 -24.88
N GLU A 59 -10.50 7.06 -23.80
CA GLU A 59 -10.71 8.13 -22.81
C GLU A 59 -10.50 9.52 -23.42
N ALA A 60 -9.50 9.69 -24.27
CA ALA A 60 -9.27 10.93 -25.02
C ALA A 60 -10.47 11.24 -25.95
N ALA A 61 -10.98 10.23 -26.65
CA ALA A 61 -12.15 10.38 -27.52
C ALA A 61 -13.42 10.74 -26.73
N ASP A 62 -13.64 10.13 -25.59
CA ASP A 62 -14.79 10.41 -24.69
C ASP A 62 -14.69 11.83 -24.12
N ALA A 63 -13.47 12.35 -23.90
CA ALA A 63 -13.21 13.72 -23.49
C ALA A 63 -13.28 14.72 -24.65
N GLY A 64 -13.45 14.27 -25.90
CA GLY A 64 -13.45 15.11 -27.09
C GLY A 64 -12.07 15.70 -27.42
N MET A 65 -11.00 15.04 -27.02
CA MET A 65 -9.60 15.43 -27.18
C MET A 65 -8.85 14.46 -28.09
N THR A 66 -7.73 14.89 -28.64
CA THR A 66 -6.73 13.99 -29.23
C THR A 66 -5.93 13.30 -28.10
N VAL A 67 -5.30 12.18 -28.40
CA VAL A 67 -4.42 11.47 -27.44
C VAL A 67 -3.30 12.39 -26.93
N GLU A 68 -2.76 13.26 -27.79
CA GLU A 68 -1.70 14.20 -27.44
C GLU A 68 -2.19 15.30 -26.49
N GLU A 69 -3.37 15.86 -26.73
CA GLU A 69 -4.01 16.85 -25.86
C GLU A 69 -4.38 16.25 -24.52
N TYR A 70 -4.88 15.01 -24.52
CA TYR A 70 -5.24 14.28 -23.31
C TYR A 70 -4.00 13.98 -22.45
N ALA A 71 -2.91 13.54 -23.07
CA ALA A 71 -1.64 13.33 -22.39
C ALA A 71 -1.02 14.63 -21.84
N ALA A 72 -1.13 15.74 -22.61
CA ALA A 72 -0.63 17.06 -22.19
C ALA A 72 -1.47 17.71 -21.06
N ALA A 73 -2.75 17.34 -20.94
CA ALA A 73 -3.63 17.81 -19.86
C ALA A 73 -3.30 17.18 -18.49
N GLY A 74 -2.29 16.30 -18.44
CA GLY A 74 -1.85 15.65 -17.21
C GLY A 74 -2.70 14.41 -16.89
N PHE A 75 -2.63 13.43 -17.80
CA PHE A 75 -3.19 12.11 -17.55
C PHE A 75 -2.55 11.51 -16.28
N GLU A 76 -3.28 11.48 -15.19
CA GLU A 76 -3.00 10.53 -14.14
C GLU A 76 -3.43 9.15 -14.64
N ALA A 77 -2.44 8.29 -14.92
CA ALA A 77 -2.73 6.89 -15.21
C ALA A 77 -3.74 6.37 -14.19
N PRO A 78 -4.75 5.57 -14.58
CA PRO A 78 -5.74 5.05 -13.65
C PRO A 78 -4.98 4.51 -12.44
N GLN A 79 -5.18 5.15 -11.29
CA GLN A 79 -4.47 4.77 -10.07
C GLN A 79 -4.92 3.34 -9.77
N GLN A 80 -3.99 2.41 -9.90
CA GLN A 80 -4.26 1.04 -9.48
C GLN A 80 -4.68 1.09 -8.03
N ASP A 81 -5.83 0.50 -7.73
CA ASP A 81 -6.29 0.38 -6.35
C ASP A 81 -5.17 -0.14 -5.47
N SER A 82 -4.98 0.47 -4.32
CA SER A 82 -3.92 0.14 -3.38
C SER A 82 -4.41 0.30 -1.95
N PHE A 83 -3.60 -0.14 -1.01
CA PHE A 83 -3.86 0.08 0.40
C PHE A 83 -2.59 0.43 1.13
N SER A 84 -2.74 1.13 2.25
CA SER A 84 -1.67 1.43 3.19
C SER A 84 -2.06 1.00 4.60
N ILE A 85 -1.10 0.48 5.36
CA ILE A 85 -1.26 0.12 6.76
C ILE A 85 -0.49 1.11 7.61
N TYR A 86 -1.17 1.69 8.59
CA TYR A 86 -0.63 2.63 9.56
C TYR A 86 -0.70 2.04 10.96
N GLN A 87 0.41 2.13 11.68
CA GLN A 87 0.51 1.68 13.07
C GLN A 87 0.93 2.83 13.98
N LEU A 88 0.44 2.82 15.22
CA LEU A 88 0.78 3.87 16.19
C LEU A 88 2.29 3.95 16.42
N ARG A 89 2.81 5.16 16.47
CA ARG A 89 4.20 5.41 16.87
C ARG A 89 4.44 4.90 18.28
N ASN A 90 5.65 4.43 18.54
CA ASN A 90 6.02 3.93 19.86
C ASN A 90 6.51 5.08 20.77
N GLU A 91 5.62 6.02 21.08
CA GLU A 91 5.88 7.22 21.88
C GLU A 91 4.97 7.25 23.11
N ASP A 92 5.35 7.99 24.16
CA ASP A 92 4.51 8.13 25.36
C ASP A 92 3.20 8.83 25.05
N SER A 93 3.19 9.77 24.10
CA SER A 93 2.01 10.50 23.63
C SER A 93 0.94 9.62 22.98
N THR A 94 1.31 8.44 22.46
CA THR A 94 0.39 7.51 21.82
C THR A 94 -0.05 6.36 22.72
N ARG A 95 0.40 6.35 23.99
CA ARG A 95 0.15 5.26 24.92
C ARG A 95 -1.34 4.99 25.15
N ASP A 96 -2.14 6.03 25.27
CA ASP A 96 -3.57 5.94 25.58
C ASP A 96 -4.43 5.52 24.37
N TYR A 97 -3.81 5.40 23.19
CA TYR A 97 -4.45 4.92 21.95
C TYR A 97 -4.28 3.42 21.72
N ARG A 98 -3.30 2.78 22.39
CA ARG A 98 -2.90 1.41 22.06
C ARG A 98 -3.93 0.39 22.51
N PHE A 99 -4.37 -0.41 21.53
CA PHE A 99 -5.34 -1.49 21.71
C PHE A 99 -6.70 -1.02 22.28
N GLU A 100 -6.99 0.29 22.19
CA GLU A 100 -8.28 0.81 22.65
C GLU A 100 -9.34 0.64 21.56
N PRO A 101 -10.55 0.16 21.88
CA PRO A 101 -11.70 0.19 20.99
C PRO A 101 -12.06 1.62 20.61
N TYR A 102 -12.59 1.79 19.40
CA TYR A 102 -12.89 3.13 18.85
C TYR A 102 -13.88 3.92 19.72
N ASP A 103 -14.90 3.25 20.27
CA ASP A 103 -15.88 3.88 21.18
C ASP A 103 -15.23 4.44 22.44
N ARG A 104 -14.21 3.77 22.97
CA ARG A 104 -13.47 4.24 24.15
C ARG A 104 -12.58 5.44 23.82
N LEU A 105 -11.93 5.45 22.65
CA LEU A 105 -11.20 6.64 22.21
C LEU A 105 -12.12 7.86 22.14
N GLN A 106 -13.29 7.71 21.53
CA GLN A 106 -14.27 8.78 21.47
C GLN A 106 -14.76 9.24 22.84
N ALA A 107 -15.04 8.30 23.74
CA ALA A 107 -15.46 8.62 25.12
C ALA A 107 -14.37 9.37 25.90
N ALA A 108 -13.09 9.12 25.60
CA ALA A 108 -11.94 9.82 26.17
C ALA A 108 -11.64 11.18 25.48
N GLY A 109 -12.40 11.55 24.44
CA GLY A 109 -12.17 12.75 23.66
C GLY A 109 -10.93 12.70 22.76
N LEU A 110 -10.42 11.47 22.49
CA LEU A 110 -9.29 11.22 21.61
C LEU A 110 -9.77 11.00 20.18
N SER A 111 -9.03 11.54 19.21
CA SER A 111 -9.31 11.36 17.78
C SER A 111 -8.21 10.53 17.11
N VAL A 112 -8.58 9.79 16.08
CA VAL A 112 -7.64 9.01 15.26
C VAL A 112 -6.93 9.97 14.28
N ASP A 113 -5.81 10.55 14.75
CA ASP A 113 -5.04 11.57 14.02
C ASP A 113 -3.81 10.91 13.37
N LYS A 114 -3.66 11.07 12.05
CA LYS A 114 -2.56 10.51 11.25
C LYS A 114 -1.17 10.84 11.80
N ALA A 115 -1.02 11.99 12.48
CA ALA A 115 0.23 12.41 13.10
C ALA A 115 0.72 11.44 14.20
N ASN A 116 -0.17 10.64 14.80
CA ASN A 116 0.18 9.63 15.80
C ASN A 116 0.67 8.31 15.18
N TYR A 117 0.65 8.18 13.87
CA TYR A 117 0.88 6.92 13.15
C TYR A 117 2.10 6.98 12.24
N THR A 118 2.61 5.82 11.90
CA THR A 118 3.63 5.62 10.86
C THR A 118 3.07 4.63 9.84
N GLU A 119 3.22 4.93 8.56
CA GLU A 119 2.96 3.97 7.50
C GLU A 119 4.02 2.86 7.56
N VAL A 120 3.56 1.63 7.72
CA VAL A 120 4.42 0.45 7.86
C VAL A 120 4.39 -0.45 6.64
N TYR A 121 3.36 -0.30 5.79
CA TYR A 121 3.22 -1.06 4.56
C TYR A 121 2.28 -0.38 3.58
N ALA A 122 2.59 -0.51 2.30
CA ALA A 122 1.70 -0.13 1.20
C ALA A 122 1.88 -1.10 0.03
N ALA A 123 0.78 -1.50 -0.61
CA ALA A 123 0.81 -2.42 -1.74
C ALA A 123 -0.42 -2.24 -2.65
N PRO A 124 -0.36 -2.73 -3.90
CA PRO A 124 -1.53 -2.83 -4.76
C PRO A 124 -2.64 -3.67 -4.11
N LEU A 125 -3.88 -3.24 -4.29
CA LEU A 125 -5.06 -3.95 -3.82
C LEU A 125 -5.66 -4.78 -4.95
N ALA A 126 -5.70 -6.09 -4.77
CA ALA A 126 -6.35 -6.96 -5.75
C ALA A 126 -7.87 -6.74 -5.76
N ALA A 127 -8.49 -6.83 -6.93
CA ALA A 127 -9.93 -6.67 -7.07
C ALA A 127 -10.70 -7.64 -6.16
N GLY A 128 -11.66 -7.12 -5.42
CA GLY A 128 -12.49 -7.89 -4.50
C GLY A 128 -11.85 -8.21 -3.14
N THR A 129 -10.63 -7.74 -2.86
CA THR A 129 -10.02 -7.88 -1.53
C THR A 129 -10.79 -7.05 -0.50
N THR A 130 -11.18 -7.66 0.60
CA THR A 130 -11.88 -7.02 1.71
C THR A 130 -10.93 -6.62 2.84
N LEU A 131 -11.40 -5.77 3.77
CA LEU A 131 -10.64 -5.43 4.98
C LEU A 131 -10.37 -6.67 5.85
N GLU A 132 -11.30 -7.61 5.91
CA GLU A 132 -11.16 -8.89 6.61
C GLU A 132 -10.10 -9.78 5.96
N ASP A 133 -9.97 -9.75 4.63
CA ASP A 133 -8.90 -10.47 3.92
C ASP A 133 -7.55 -9.85 4.25
N LEU A 134 -7.43 -8.54 4.27
CA LEU A 134 -6.22 -7.84 4.70
C LEU A 134 -5.89 -8.18 6.16
N TYR A 135 -6.87 -8.10 7.06
CA TYR A 135 -6.67 -8.47 8.47
C TYR A 135 -6.13 -9.90 8.60
N ARG A 136 -6.71 -10.86 7.89
CA ARG A 136 -6.25 -12.26 7.91
C ARG A 136 -4.84 -12.39 7.36
N THR A 137 -4.55 -11.76 6.22
CA THR A 137 -3.22 -11.80 5.59
C THR A 137 -2.15 -11.27 6.53
N PHE A 138 -2.36 -10.12 7.15
CA PHE A 138 -1.36 -9.49 8.02
C PHE A 138 -1.29 -10.07 9.44
N ASN A 139 -2.13 -11.05 9.77
CA ASN A 139 -2.09 -11.80 11.03
C ASN A 139 -1.61 -13.25 10.87
N VAL A 140 -1.80 -13.86 9.69
CA VAL A 140 -1.52 -15.29 9.49
C VAL A 140 -0.35 -15.54 8.55
N ASP A 141 -0.29 -14.77 7.44
CA ASP A 141 0.68 -15.01 6.35
C ASP A 141 1.08 -13.67 5.71
N HIS A 142 1.68 -12.80 6.52
CA HIS A 142 2.07 -11.47 6.07
C HIS A 142 3.23 -11.54 5.05
N PRO A 143 3.31 -10.58 4.12
CA PRO A 143 4.41 -10.46 3.17
C PRO A 143 5.77 -10.39 3.87
N ALA A 144 6.81 -10.96 3.24
CA ALA A 144 8.15 -11.03 3.83
C ALA A 144 8.81 -9.65 4.02
N ASP A 145 8.37 -8.65 3.29
CA ASP A 145 8.83 -7.26 3.36
C ASP A 145 8.01 -6.40 4.34
N PHE A 146 6.96 -6.96 4.95
CA PHE A 146 6.21 -6.29 6.00
C PHE A 146 7.06 -6.12 7.26
N LYS A 147 7.19 -4.89 7.73
CA LYS A 147 8.04 -4.53 8.88
C LYS A 147 7.24 -4.17 10.14
N GLY A 148 5.93 -4.12 10.04
CA GLY A 148 5.04 -3.85 11.16
C GLY A 148 4.79 -5.07 12.05
N HIS A 149 4.05 -4.87 13.12
CA HIS A 149 3.46 -5.97 13.89
C HIS A 149 2.15 -6.44 13.23
N SER A 150 1.66 -7.63 13.60
CA SER A 150 0.35 -8.13 13.17
C SER A 150 -0.73 -7.07 13.33
N LEU A 151 -1.63 -6.97 12.35
CA LEU A 151 -2.70 -5.98 12.35
C LEU A 151 -3.59 -6.14 13.61
N SER A 152 -3.71 -5.09 14.39
CA SER A 152 -4.29 -5.11 15.74
C SER A 152 -5.28 -3.96 15.94
N VAL A 153 -6.07 -4.05 16.99
CA VAL A 153 -6.90 -2.91 17.45
C VAL A 153 -6.02 -1.68 17.60
N SER A 154 -6.50 -0.54 17.16
CA SER A 154 -5.84 0.75 17.01
C SER A 154 -5.02 0.97 15.72
N ASP A 155 -4.74 -0.05 14.92
CA ASP A 155 -4.13 0.16 13.61
C ASP A 155 -5.14 0.74 12.61
N VAL A 156 -4.66 1.39 11.55
CA VAL A 156 -5.51 1.97 10.50
C VAL A 156 -5.11 1.41 9.15
N VAL A 157 -6.10 0.96 8.38
CA VAL A 157 -5.97 0.58 6.98
C VAL A 157 -6.60 1.69 6.13
N VAL A 158 -5.83 2.25 5.21
CA VAL A 158 -6.33 3.19 4.19
C VAL A 158 -6.46 2.43 2.88
N LEU A 159 -7.65 2.45 2.30
CA LEU A 159 -7.91 1.93 0.96
C LEU A 159 -7.91 3.11 -0.01
N HIS A 160 -7.12 2.99 -1.07
CA HIS A 160 -7.04 3.92 -2.20
C HIS A 160 -7.74 3.25 -3.38
N GLN A 161 -9.02 3.53 -3.59
CA GLN A 161 -9.84 2.86 -4.60
C GLN A 161 -10.62 3.86 -5.43
N ASN A 162 -10.60 3.67 -6.76
CA ASN A 162 -11.33 4.53 -7.70
C ASN A 162 -11.02 6.03 -7.50
N GLY A 163 -9.78 6.39 -7.18
CA GLY A 163 -9.35 7.77 -6.91
C GLY A 163 -9.89 8.36 -5.59
N GLN A 164 -10.41 7.54 -4.68
CA GLN A 164 -10.88 7.94 -3.37
C GLN A 164 -10.14 7.19 -2.26
N ASP A 165 -9.79 7.93 -1.21
CA ASP A 165 -9.19 7.36 -0.01
C ASP A 165 -10.25 7.15 1.07
N THR A 166 -10.25 5.97 1.68
CA THR A 166 -11.06 5.66 2.85
C THR A 166 -10.20 5.06 3.95
N ALA A 167 -10.27 5.62 5.15
CA ALA A 167 -9.51 5.15 6.30
C ALA A 167 -10.40 4.31 7.24
N HIS A 168 -9.87 3.20 7.70
CA HIS A 168 -10.56 2.21 8.49
C HIS A 168 -9.73 1.81 9.71
N TYR A 169 -10.23 2.14 10.88
CA TYR A 169 -9.64 1.77 12.17
C TYR A 169 -9.94 0.32 12.48
N CYS A 170 -8.91 -0.46 12.81
CA CYS A 170 -9.11 -1.80 13.36
C CYS A 170 -9.74 -1.70 14.74
N ASP A 171 -10.97 -2.16 14.87
CA ASP A 171 -11.68 -2.17 16.14
C ASP A 171 -11.65 -3.57 16.78
N SER A 172 -12.20 -3.68 17.97
CA SER A 172 -12.35 -4.97 18.70
C SER A 172 -13.18 -6.00 17.92
N VAL A 173 -14.10 -5.53 17.07
CA VAL A 173 -14.87 -6.35 16.12
C VAL A 173 -14.94 -5.62 14.79
N GLY A 174 -14.21 -6.12 13.78
CA GLY A 174 -14.20 -5.56 12.44
C GLY A 174 -13.49 -4.21 12.33
N PHE A 175 -14.01 -3.34 11.50
CA PHE A 175 -13.39 -2.04 11.19
C PHE A 175 -14.39 -0.91 11.34
N GLN A 176 -13.91 0.23 11.84
CA GLN A 176 -14.68 1.47 11.91
C GLN A 176 -14.10 2.50 10.93
N GLN A 177 -14.93 3.06 10.05
CA GLN A 177 -14.49 4.12 9.15
C GLN A 177 -14.15 5.41 9.94
N VAL A 178 -12.96 5.98 9.67
CA VAL A 178 -12.40 7.15 10.38
C VAL A 178 -11.96 8.21 9.38
N PRO A 179 -12.90 8.97 8.80
CA PRO A 179 -12.59 9.97 7.78
C PRO A 179 -11.71 11.11 8.31
N GLU A 180 -11.68 11.31 9.63
CA GLU A 180 -10.80 12.28 10.28
C GLU A 180 -9.32 11.97 10.11
N PHE A 181 -8.95 10.71 9.95
CA PHE A 181 -7.58 10.26 9.70
C PHE A 181 -6.99 10.84 8.41
N LEU A 182 -7.81 11.08 7.41
CA LEU A 182 -7.41 11.61 6.11
C LEU A 182 -7.35 13.15 6.07
N ARG A 183 -7.80 13.82 7.13
CA ARG A 183 -7.76 15.28 7.20
C ARG A 183 -6.38 15.73 7.64
N GLU A 184 -5.79 16.63 6.87
CA GLU A 184 -4.61 17.34 7.36
C GLU A 184 -5.01 18.19 8.57
N ASN A 185 -4.33 17.98 9.69
CA ASN A 185 -4.49 18.83 10.86
C ASN A 185 -3.49 20.01 10.78
N PRO A 186 -3.88 21.18 10.27
CA PRO A 186 -2.94 22.27 10.00
C PRO A 186 -2.29 22.82 11.28
N LEU A 187 -2.89 22.61 12.44
CA LEU A 187 -2.33 23.07 13.72
C LEU A 187 -1.15 22.18 14.14
N ARG A 188 -1.24 20.86 13.97
CA ARG A 188 -0.14 19.94 14.31
C ARG A 188 0.98 19.90 13.27
N THR A 189 0.66 20.14 12.01
CA THR A 189 1.70 20.30 10.97
C THR A 189 2.56 21.53 11.27
N ALA A 190 1.97 22.60 11.79
CA ALA A 190 2.70 23.79 12.24
C ALA A 190 3.55 23.53 13.49
N GLU A 191 3.06 22.76 14.47
CA GLU A 191 3.81 22.39 15.68
C GLU A 191 5.02 21.49 15.34
N LEU A 192 4.85 20.46 14.51
CA LEU A 192 5.93 19.59 14.07
C LEU A 192 7.01 20.32 13.26
N SER A 193 6.61 21.29 12.43
CA SER A 193 7.56 22.14 11.68
C SER A 193 8.31 23.09 12.61
N THR A 194 7.71 23.53 13.71
CA THR A 194 8.34 24.38 14.73
C THR A 194 9.35 23.58 15.55
N GLU A 195 8.99 22.37 16.01
CA GLU A 195 9.91 21.48 16.75
C GLU A 195 11.10 21.04 15.89
N GLN A 196 10.88 20.75 14.59
CA GLN A 196 11.98 20.44 13.66
C GLN A 196 12.92 21.62 13.44
N ASN A 197 12.40 22.85 13.39
CA ASN A 197 13.20 24.06 13.28
C ASN A 197 13.98 24.36 14.57
N GLU A 198 13.38 24.16 15.75
CA GLU A 198 14.06 24.34 17.04
C GLU A 198 15.19 23.31 17.21
N ASN A 199 14.97 22.03 16.88
CA ASN A 199 16.00 21.02 16.90
C ASN A 199 17.15 21.28 15.92
N MET A 200 16.88 21.90 14.78
CA MET A 200 17.89 22.29 13.80
C MET A 200 18.72 23.48 14.28
N ILE A 201 18.09 24.43 14.98
CA ILE A 201 18.77 25.61 15.56
C ILE A 201 19.68 25.19 16.73
N ASP A 202 19.21 24.30 17.61
CA ASP A 202 20.02 23.76 18.71
C ASP A 202 21.21 22.93 18.21
N GLY A 203 21.03 22.17 17.12
CA GLY A 203 22.11 21.43 16.46
C GLY A 203 23.19 22.32 15.84
N VAL A 204 22.82 23.50 15.36
CA VAL A 204 23.76 24.49 14.79
C VAL A 204 24.47 25.27 15.89
N LEU A 205 23.82 25.60 17.00
CA LEU A 205 24.42 26.33 18.12
C LEU A 205 25.42 25.49 18.93
N ASN A 206 25.20 24.15 18.99
CA ASN A 206 26.12 23.25 19.72
C ASN A 206 27.31 22.76 18.88
N ASN A 207 27.39 23.05 17.60
CA ASN A 207 28.47 22.67 16.66
C ASN A 207 29.27 23.89 16.12
N ALA A 208 29.14 25.05 16.71
CA ALA A 208 30.03 26.18 16.39
C ALA A 208 31.39 26.02 17.09
N PRO A 209 32.53 26.15 16.39
CA PRO A 209 33.89 25.94 16.91
C PRO A 209 34.31 26.98 17.95
#